data_29d2512d4db9cdc6b260d9496ca78e06
#
_entry.id   29d2512d4db9cdc6b260d9496ca78e06
#
_cell.length_a   1.000
_cell.length_b   1.000
_cell.length_c   1.000
_cell.angle_alpha   90.00
_cell.angle_beta   90.00
_cell.angle_gamma   90.00
#
_symmetry.space_group_name_H-M   'P 1'
#
loop_
_entity.id
_entity.type
_entity.pdbx_description
1 polymer ?
#
loop_
_entity_poly.entity_id
_entity_poly.type
_entity_poly.pdbx_seq_one_letter_code
_entity_poly.pdbx_strand_id
1 'polypeptide(L)'
;MEQSGPTYDSGSGGGAPVGVRIQHNRRLPDFLQSVNLKYVKLGYHYLISNLLTLCFIPLIIITSIQVSEMNIDDLRQLWIHLQFNLVSVVICSAILVFGLTVFIMTRPRPVYLVDYSCYKPPHNLKASYDKFMEHSKLTGDFDESSLEFQRKILERSGLGEETYFPEAMHAIPPKPSMAAAREEAEQVMYGALDNLFSNTNVNPKDIGILVVNCSLFNPTPSLSAMIVNKYRLRGNIRSYNLGGMGCSAGVIAVDLAKDLLQVNWNTYAVVVSTENITQNWYFGNKKSMLIPNCLFRVGCSAVLLSNKRKDRRQAKYRLVHIVRTHKGADDKAFRCVYQEQDDQGKTGVSLSKELMAIAGGALKTNITTLGPVVLPVSEQLLAVIDELEKNLQLLPVHVEASRMTLHRFGNTSSSSIWYELAYIEAKGRMCRGHRVWQIAFGSGFKCNSAVWQALQNVKPSHHSPWEDCIDNYPVKLIS
;
A
#
# COMPACT_ATOMS: atom_id res chain seq x y z
N MET A 1 31.36 -12.67 -47.24
CA MET A 1 32.23 -13.69 -46.62
C MET A 1 31.59 -14.02 -45.34
N GLU A 2 30.80 -14.83 -45.49
CA GLU A 2 30.38 -16.22 -45.09
C GLU A 2 30.00 -16.30 -43.63
N GLN A 3 28.68 -16.33 -43.46
CA GLN A 3 27.96 -16.76 -42.29
C GLN A 3 28.03 -18.29 -42.21
N SER A 4 28.35 -18.84 -41.05
CA SER A 4 28.09 -20.23 -40.71
C SER A 4 27.13 -20.28 -39.51
N GLY A 5 25.89 -20.66 -39.80
CA GLY A 5 24.86 -21.00 -38.77
C GLY A 5 25.09 -22.43 -38.25
N PRO A 6 24.58 -22.78 -37.07
CA PRO A 6 24.71 -24.13 -36.51
C PRO A 6 23.67 -25.07 -37.14
N THR A 7 24.15 -26.21 -37.61
CA THR A 7 23.39 -27.38 -38.05
C THR A 7 22.76 -28.12 -36.89
N TYR A 8 21.47 -28.41 -36.97
CA TYR A 8 20.77 -29.33 -36.07
C TYR A 8 21.03 -30.78 -36.52
N ASP A 9 21.58 -31.57 -35.63
CA ASP A 9 21.67 -33.03 -35.78
C ASP A 9 20.52 -33.68 -35.01
N SER A 10 19.74 -34.50 -35.69
CA SER A 10 18.60 -35.22 -35.16
C SER A 10 19.07 -36.61 -34.72
N GLY A 11 19.35 -36.77 -33.42
CA GLY A 11 19.65 -38.05 -32.79
C GLY A 11 18.72 -38.36 -31.64
N SER A 12 17.91 -39.41 -31.82
CA SER A 12 17.05 -40.00 -30.83
C SER A 12 17.82 -40.62 -29.67
N GLY A 13 17.55 -40.24 -28.43
CA GLY A 13 18.07 -40.93 -27.25
C GLY A 13 17.68 -40.22 -25.98
N GLY A 14 16.87 -40.87 -25.12
CA GLY A 14 16.37 -40.36 -23.85
C GLY A 14 17.46 -39.90 -22.91
N GLY A 15 17.39 -38.68 -22.48
CA GLY A 15 18.28 -38.06 -21.52
C GLY A 15 17.56 -37.04 -20.66
N ALA A 16 17.78 -37.12 -19.37
CA ALA A 16 17.25 -36.27 -18.33
C ALA A 16 17.43 -34.75 -18.61
N PRO A 17 16.62 -33.87 -18.03
CA PRO A 17 16.70 -32.45 -18.31
C PRO A 17 18.05 -31.88 -17.89
N VAL A 18 18.73 -31.26 -18.85
CA VAL A 18 20.01 -30.55 -18.63
C VAL A 18 19.68 -29.32 -17.77
N GLY A 19 19.87 -29.46 -16.47
CA GLY A 19 19.85 -28.33 -15.56
C GLY A 19 21.06 -27.45 -15.85
N VAL A 20 20.82 -26.24 -16.30
CA VAL A 20 21.85 -25.19 -16.38
C VAL A 20 22.33 -24.91 -14.96
N ARG A 21 23.49 -25.47 -14.61
CA ARG A 21 24.18 -25.17 -13.36
C ARG A 21 24.78 -23.79 -13.50
N ILE A 22 24.04 -22.76 -13.03
CA ILE A 22 24.60 -21.44 -12.83
C ILE A 22 25.62 -21.58 -11.69
N GLN A 23 26.89 -21.48 -12.01
CA GLN A 23 27.94 -21.35 -11.00
C GLN A 23 27.67 -20.06 -10.22
N HIS A 24 27.27 -20.21 -8.96
CA HIS A 24 27.26 -19.11 -8.03
C HIS A 24 28.70 -18.59 -7.87
N ASN A 25 29.03 -17.53 -8.58
CA ASN A 25 30.19 -16.72 -8.24
C ASN A 25 30.04 -16.32 -6.76
N ARG A 26 31.12 -16.51 -6.00
CA ARG A 26 31.22 -16.08 -4.60
C ARG A 26 30.71 -14.63 -4.52
N ARG A 27 29.52 -14.46 -3.97
CA ARG A 27 28.96 -13.12 -3.72
C ARG A 27 29.93 -12.43 -2.78
N LEU A 28 30.52 -11.35 -3.22
CA LEU A 28 31.12 -10.37 -2.32
C LEU A 28 30.07 -10.05 -1.23
N PRO A 29 30.47 -9.91 0.05
CA PRO A 29 29.55 -9.57 1.10
C PRO A 29 28.77 -8.33 0.66
N ASP A 30 27.45 -8.40 0.70
CA ASP A 30 26.59 -7.28 0.29
C ASP A 30 26.66 -6.18 1.35
N PHE A 31 27.72 -5.37 1.26
CA PHE A 31 27.95 -4.23 2.14
C PHE A 31 26.80 -3.21 2.14
N LEU A 32 25.95 -3.25 1.11
CA LEU A 32 24.77 -2.37 1.02
C LEU A 32 23.64 -2.77 1.99
N GLN A 33 23.71 -3.98 2.56
CA GLN A 33 22.74 -4.46 3.57
C GLN A 33 23.25 -4.30 5.01
N SER A 34 24.49 -3.87 5.23
CA SER A 34 24.93 -3.56 6.59
C SER A 34 24.18 -2.33 7.11
N VAL A 35 23.70 -2.40 8.34
CA VAL A 35 22.94 -1.31 9.00
C VAL A 35 23.72 0.00 8.92
N ASN A 36 25.03 -0.02 9.14
CA ASN A 36 25.90 1.15 9.11
C ASN A 36 25.96 1.82 7.73
N LEU A 37 26.06 1.06 6.64
CA LEU A 37 26.05 1.61 5.27
C LEU A 37 24.66 2.13 4.86
N LYS A 38 23.61 1.57 5.40
CA LYS A 38 22.24 2.04 5.15
C LYS A 38 22.00 3.43 5.74
N TYR A 39 22.51 3.70 6.93
CA TYR A 39 22.46 5.04 7.54
C TYR A 39 23.35 6.04 6.79
N VAL A 40 24.53 5.65 6.35
CA VAL A 40 25.38 6.47 5.48
C VAL A 40 24.67 6.82 4.18
N LYS A 41 24.01 5.84 3.53
CA LYS A 41 23.25 6.06 2.30
C LYS A 41 22.03 6.97 2.53
N LEU A 42 21.33 6.79 3.65
CA LEU A 42 20.21 7.66 4.04
C LEU A 42 20.68 9.08 4.33
N GLY A 43 21.81 9.23 5.05
CA GLY A 43 22.47 10.52 5.30
C GLY A 43 22.92 11.20 4.01
N TYR A 44 23.52 10.45 3.08
CA TYR A 44 23.89 10.96 1.75
C TYR A 44 22.68 11.41 0.95
N HIS A 45 21.61 10.60 0.94
CA HIS A 45 20.38 10.96 0.25
C HIS A 45 19.73 12.21 0.86
N TYR A 46 19.71 12.31 2.19
CA TYR A 46 19.22 13.50 2.89
C TYR A 46 20.08 14.73 2.57
N LEU A 47 21.41 14.59 2.59
CA LEU A 47 22.35 15.64 2.28
C LEU A 47 22.23 16.13 0.84
N ILE A 48 22.13 15.22 -0.13
CA ILE A 48 21.93 15.58 -1.54
C ILE A 48 20.55 16.22 -1.76
N SER A 49 19.49 15.64 -1.18
CA SER A 49 18.13 16.15 -1.34
C SER A 49 17.90 17.52 -0.69
N ASN A 50 18.69 17.85 0.32
CA ASN A 50 18.61 19.11 1.05
C ASN A 50 19.85 19.98 0.89
N LEU A 51 20.76 19.64 -0.05
CA LEU A 51 22.03 20.33 -0.23
C LEU A 51 21.88 21.85 -0.37
N LEU A 52 20.93 22.28 -1.19
CA LEU A 52 20.62 23.70 -1.37
C LEU A 52 20.15 24.35 -0.07
N THR A 53 19.26 23.70 0.67
CA THR A 53 18.78 24.22 1.97
C THR A 53 19.89 24.29 2.99
N LEU A 54 20.75 23.27 3.05
CA LEU A 54 21.90 23.20 3.96
C LEU A 54 22.98 24.25 3.63
N CYS A 55 23.13 24.62 2.35
CA CYS A 55 24.03 25.68 1.93
C CYS A 55 23.42 27.08 2.11
N PHE A 56 22.12 27.24 1.83
CA PHE A 56 21.48 28.56 1.91
C PHE A 56 21.20 29.02 3.35
N ILE A 57 20.89 28.12 4.28
CA ILE A 57 20.63 28.50 5.68
C ILE A 57 21.87 29.16 6.32
N PRO A 58 23.10 28.55 6.29
CA PRO A 58 24.29 29.21 6.80
C PRO A 58 24.61 30.52 6.09
N LEU A 59 24.42 30.56 4.77
CA LEU A 59 24.68 31.79 4.00
C LEU A 59 23.75 32.93 4.42
N ILE A 60 22.45 32.65 4.60
CA ILE A 60 21.45 33.62 5.08
C ILE A 60 21.80 34.08 6.50
N ILE A 61 22.22 33.17 7.39
CA ILE A 61 22.60 33.49 8.75
C ILE A 61 23.83 34.39 8.74
N ILE A 62 24.90 34.05 8.00
CA ILE A 62 26.14 34.84 7.91
C ILE A 62 25.85 36.23 7.34
N THR A 63 25.06 36.29 6.23
CA THR A 63 24.69 37.57 5.63
C THR A 63 23.83 38.43 6.56
N SER A 64 22.90 37.80 7.31
CA SER A 64 22.07 38.53 8.29
C SER A 64 22.90 39.08 9.45
N ILE A 65 23.88 38.31 9.94
CA ILE A 65 24.81 38.78 10.99
C ILE A 65 25.65 39.95 10.45
N GLN A 66 26.26 39.82 9.26
CA GLN A 66 27.02 40.87 8.64
C GLN A 66 26.23 42.14 8.44
N VAL A 67 24.97 42.02 7.93
CA VAL A 67 24.09 43.19 7.75
C VAL A 67 23.68 43.80 9.08
N SER A 68 23.52 43.00 10.15
CA SER A 68 23.17 43.53 11.49
C SER A 68 24.32 44.29 12.17
N GLU A 69 25.55 43.96 11.79
CA GLU A 69 26.76 44.63 12.30
C GLU A 69 27.15 45.91 11.49
N MET A 70 26.54 46.13 10.32
CA MET A 70 26.78 47.27 9.46
C MET A 70 26.06 48.53 9.95
N ASN A 71 26.80 49.66 9.98
CA ASN A 71 26.26 50.98 10.23
C ASN A 71 25.46 51.47 9.01
N ILE A 72 24.58 52.47 9.22
CA ILE A 72 23.79 53.08 8.16
C ILE A 72 24.66 53.62 7.02
N ASP A 73 25.84 54.13 7.35
CA ASP A 73 26.77 54.65 6.33
C ASP A 73 27.40 53.51 5.52
N ASP A 74 27.70 52.37 6.13
CA ASP A 74 28.23 51.17 5.44
C ASP A 74 27.19 50.59 4.50
N LEU A 75 25.91 50.54 4.92
CA LEU A 75 24.79 50.11 4.08
C LEU A 75 24.60 51.06 2.89
N ARG A 76 24.79 52.35 3.10
CA ARG A 76 24.70 53.37 2.03
C ARG A 76 25.88 53.25 1.04
N GLN A 77 27.10 53.00 1.53
CA GLN A 77 28.24 52.72 0.68
C GLN A 77 28.10 51.42 -0.11
N LEU A 78 27.60 50.35 0.52
CA LEU A 78 27.28 49.09 -0.15
C LEU A 78 26.23 49.25 -1.23
N TRP A 79 25.18 50.04 -0.97
CA TRP A 79 24.16 50.38 -1.95
C TRP A 79 24.72 51.13 -3.15
N ILE A 80 25.57 52.14 -2.91
CA ILE A 80 26.24 52.91 -3.97
C ILE A 80 27.17 51.99 -4.78
N HIS A 81 27.93 51.13 -4.12
CA HIS A 81 28.83 50.18 -4.77
C HIS A 81 28.08 49.16 -5.63
N LEU A 82 26.95 48.65 -5.15
CA LEU A 82 26.06 47.80 -5.91
C LEU A 82 25.44 48.50 -7.12
N GLN A 83 25.06 49.76 -6.96
CA GLN A 83 24.45 50.56 -8.01
C GLN A 83 25.38 50.86 -9.22
N PHE A 84 26.69 50.99 -8.96
CA PHE A 84 27.73 51.23 -9.98
C PHE A 84 28.30 49.93 -10.57
N ASN A 85 28.01 48.76 -9.98
CA ASN A 85 28.52 47.47 -10.49
C ASN A 85 27.38 46.60 -11.07
N LEU A 86 26.83 47.02 -12.19
CA LEU A 86 25.72 46.38 -12.88
C LEU A 86 25.93 44.88 -13.12
N VAL A 87 27.18 44.50 -13.42
CA VAL A 87 27.51 43.07 -13.68
C VAL A 87 27.32 42.22 -12.41
N SER A 88 27.80 42.71 -11.25
CA SER A 88 27.61 41.98 -9.98
C SER A 88 26.15 41.85 -9.58
N VAL A 89 25.36 42.91 -9.79
CA VAL A 89 23.90 42.89 -9.51
C VAL A 89 23.18 41.86 -10.40
N VAL A 90 23.52 41.84 -11.70
CA VAL A 90 22.93 40.89 -12.66
C VAL A 90 23.32 39.45 -12.29
N ILE A 91 24.57 39.18 -11.96
CA ILE A 91 25.03 37.84 -11.58
C ILE A 91 24.36 37.39 -10.27
N CYS A 92 24.33 38.21 -9.23
CA CYS A 92 23.71 37.88 -7.95
C CYS A 92 22.18 37.64 -8.10
N SER A 93 21.53 38.50 -8.88
CA SER A 93 20.09 38.30 -9.13
C SER A 93 19.79 37.02 -9.96
N ALA A 94 20.63 36.71 -10.94
CA ALA A 94 20.52 35.48 -11.72
C ALA A 94 20.73 34.22 -10.84
N ILE A 95 21.73 34.21 -9.97
CA ILE A 95 21.98 33.13 -9.03
C ILE A 95 20.79 32.95 -8.05
N LEU A 96 20.29 34.08 -7.52
CA LEU A 96 19.15 34.06 -6.59
C LEU A 96 17.86 33.53 -7.27
N VAL A 97 17.56 34.02 -8.47
CA VAL A 97 16.40 33.54 -9.27
C VAL A 97 16.57 32.07 -9.61
N PHE A 98 17.76 31.65 -10.04
CA PHE A 98 18.06 30.25 -10.34
C PHE A 98 17.88 29.38 -9.09
N GLY A 99 18.51 29.74 -7.96
CA GLY A 99 18.42 29.02 -6.71
C GLY A 99 16.96 28.92 -6.19
N LEU A 100 16.22 30.04 -6.25
CA LEU A 100 14.79 30.05 -5.88
C LEU A 100 13.95 29.17 -6.82
N THR A 101 14.22 29.22 -8.11
CA THR A 101 13.52 28.38 -9.10
C THR A 101 13.77 26.91 -8.83
N VAL A 102 15.03 26.51 -8.63
CA VAL A 102 15.40 25.12 -8.31
C VAL A 102 14.76 24.71 -6.99
N PHE A 103 14.80 25.55 -5.95
CA PHE A 103 14.14 25.25 -4.66
C PHE A 103 12.63 25.03 -4.81
N ILE A 104 11.94 25.88 -5.57
CA ILE A 104 10.49 25.73 -5.79
C ILE A 104 10.19 24.48 -6.63
N MET A 105 11.00 24.20 -7.65
CA MET A 105 10.81 23.04 -8.53
C MET A 105 11.12 21.70 -7.85
N THR A 106 12.12 21.66 -6.97
CA THR A 106 12.53 20.43 -6.28
C THR A 106 11.68 20.13 -5.04
N ARG A 107 10.94 21.11 -4.54
CA ARG A 107 10.10 20.91 -3.35
C ARG A 107 8.98 19.90 -3.61
N PRO A 108 8.91 18.76 -2.89
CA PRO A 108 7.87 17.79 -3.09
C PRO A 108 6.49 18.37 -2.75
N ARG A 109 5.52 18.09 -3.60
CA ARG A 109 4.14 18.57 -3.41
C ARG A 109 3.47 17.74 -2.32
N PRO A 110 2.72 18.37 -1.42
CA PRO A 110 1.95 17.64 -0.44
C PRO A 110 0.86 16.82 -1.12
N VAL A 111 0.68 15.59 -0.67
CA VAL A 111 -0.42 14.72 -1.07
C VAL A 111 -1.40 14.64 0.08
N TYR A 112 -2.63 14.98 -0.20
CA TYR A 112 -3.74 14.98 0.75
C TYR A 112 -4.65 13.80 0.49
N LEU A 113 -5.00 13.07 1.53
CA LEU A 113 -6.12 12.14 1.55
C LEU A 113 -7.39 12.95 1.85
N VAL A 114 -8.18 13.19 0.82
CA VAL A 114 -9.41 13.98 0.95
C VAL A 114 -10.45 13.19 1.73
N ASP A 115 -10.78 12.01 1.22
CA ASP A 115 -11.65 11.03 1.87
C ASP A 115 -11.42 9.65 1.27
N TYR A 116 -12.02 8.64 1.86
CA TYR A 116 -12.06 7.28 1.35
C TYR A 116 -13.37 6.60 1.73
N SER A 117 -13.71 5.55 1.03
CA SER A 117 -14.88 4.73 1.29
C SER A 117 -14.52 3.25 1.22
N CYS A 118 -15.13 2.46 2.09
CA CYS A 118 -15.03 1.01 2.06
C CYS A 118 -16.39 0.42 1.73
N TYR A 119 -16.41 -0.53 0.79
CA TYR A 119 -17.63 -1.23 0.43
C TYR A 119 -18.08 -2.14 1.57
N LYS A 120 -19.35 -2.02 1.94
CA LYS A 120 -20.00 -2.92 2.88
C LYS A 120 -21.01 -3.78 2.11
N PRO A 121 -20.79 -5.11 2.04
CA PRO A 121 -21.73 -5.99 1.37
C PRO A 121 -23.09 -6.00 2.05
N PRO A 122 -24.19 -6.28 1.31
CA PRO A 122 -25.53 -6.39 1.87
C PRO A 122 -25.66 -7.63 2.77
N HIS A 123 -26.66 -7.60 3.67
CA HIS A 123 -26.85 -8.62 4.71
C HIS A 123 -27.05 -10.05 4.18
N ASN A 124 -27.66 -10.23 3.00
CA ASN A 124 -27.87 -11.54 2.38
C ASN A 124 -26.56 -12.24 2.01
N LEU A 125 -25.44 -11.50 1.90
CA LEU A 125 -24.11 -12.05 1.60
C LEU A 125 -23.30 -12.39 2.87
N LYS A 126 -23.89 -12.30 4.06
CA LYS A 126 -23.24 -12.76 5.30
C LYS A 126 -23.04 -14.27 5.30
N ALA A 127 -21.89 -14.70 5.79
CA ALA A 127 -21.52 -16.08 5.95
C ALA A 127 -20.96 -16.34 7.34
N SER A 128 -21.75 -17.03 8.19
CA SER A 128 -21.33 -17.53 9.49
C SER A 128 -20.40 -18.74 9.33
N TYR A 129 -19.77 -19.18 10.42
CA TYR A 129 -18.94 -20.39 10.42
C TYR A 129 -19.75 -21.62 10.02
N ASP A 130 -20.94 -21.80 10.60
CA ASP A 130 -21.81 -22.93 10.29
C ASP A 130 -22.19 -22.96 8.82
N LYS A 131 -22.58 -21.80 8.28
CA LYS A 131 -22.91 -21.66 6.85
C LYS A 131 -21.71 -21.96 5.95
N PHE A 132 -20.50 -21.53 6.34
CA PHE A 132 -19.28 -21.85 5.59
C PHE A 132 -19.00 -23.36 5.62
N MET A 133 -19.07 -23.99 6.78
CA MET A 133 -18.78 -25.43 6.92
C MET A 133 -19.83 -26.29 6.24
N GLU A 134 -21.11 -25.95 6.37
CA GLU A 134 -22.19 -26.60 5.66
C GLU A 134 -22.03 -26.52 4.15
N HIS A 135 -21.74 -25.30 3.64
CA HIS A 135 -21.46 -25.06 2.23
C HIS A 135 -20.26 -25.88 1.75
N SER A 136 -19.15 -25.88 2.48
CA SER A 136 -17.95 -26.67 2.12
C SER A 136 -18.26 -28.17 2.06
N LYS A 137 -19.08 -28.68 2.98
CA LYS A 137 -19.49 -30.07 3.01
C LYS A 137 -20.43 -30.44 1.81
N LEU A 138 -21.38 -29.56 1.53
CA LEU A 138 -22.37 -29.78 0.45
C LEU A 138 -21.79 -29.61 -0.96
N THR A 139 -20.69 -28.92 -1.10
CA THR A 139 -19.93 -28.76 -2.36
C THR A 139 -19.39 -30.09 -2.85
N GLY A 140 -19.01 -31.01 -1.94
CA GLY A 140 -18.52 -32.35 -2.27
C GLY A 140 -17.10 -32.44 -2.80
N ASP A 141 -16.39 -31.33 -2.89
CA ASP A 141 -15.00 -31.25 -3.39
C ASP A 141 -13.95 -31.58 -2.31
N PHE A 142 -14.32 -31.48 -1.03
CA PHE A 142 -13.40 -31.58 0.10
C PHE A 142 -13.53 -32.92 0.82
N ASP A 143 -12.39 -33.56 1.09
CA ASP A 143 -12.31 -34.72 1.94
C ASP A 143 -12.52 -34.38 3.43
N GLU A 144 -12.78 -35.38 4.28
CA GLU A 144 -13.04 -35.20 5.71
C GLU A 144 -11.84 -34.52 6.43
N SER A 145 -10.60 -34.86 6.03
CA SER A 145 -9.38 -34.24 6.59
C SER A 145 -9.28 -32.76 6.26
N SER A 146 -9.73 -32.35 5.06
CA SER A 146 -9.77 -30.96 4.61
C SER A 146 -10.87 -30.18 5.31
N LEU A 147 -12.05 -30.78 5.50
CA LEU A 147 -13.14 -30.16 6.26
C LEU A 147 -12.76 -29.94 7.73
N GLU A 148 -12.15 -30.94 8.36
CA GLU A 148 -11.64 -30.79 9.73
C GLU A 148 -10.55 -29.71 9.83
N PHE A 149 -9.65 -29.64 8.84
CA PHE A 149 -8.62 -28.61 8.78
C PHE A 149 -9.24 -27.22 8.64
N GLN A 150 -10.20 -27.01 7.72
CA GLN A 150 -10.91 -25.75 7.54
C GLN A 150 -11.58 -25.29 8.83
N ARG A 151 -12.27 -26.20 9.53
CA ARG A 151 -12.90 -25.90 10.83
C ARG A 151 -11.89 -25.40 11.85
N LYS A 152 -10.76 -26.13 12.04
CA LYS A 152 -9.69 -25.72 12.96
C LYS A 152 -9.08 -24.35 12.63
N ILE A 153 -8.95 -24.03 11.34
CA ILE A 153 -8.47 -22.71 10.92
C ILE A 153 -9.50 -21.63 11.25
N LEU A 154 -10.77 -21.84 10.97
CA LEU A 154 -11.84 -20.87 11.28
C LEU A 154 -11.91 -20.57 12.79
N GLU A 155 -11.95 -21.60 13.63
CA GLU A 155 -12.02 -21.48 15.09
C GLU A 155 -10.86 -20.65 15.67
N ARG A 156 -9.68 -20.68 15.02
CA ARG A 156 -8.46 -19.98 15.48
C ARG A 156 -8.16 -18.70 14.72
N SER A 157 -8.97 -18.37 13.72
CA SER A 157 -8.71 -17.26 12.80
C SER A 157 -8.94 -15.87 13.40
N GLY A 158 -9.76 -15.79 14.45
CA GLY A 158 -10.27 -14.52 14.98
C GLY A 158 -11.34 -13.86 14.09
N LEU A 159 -11.83 -14.55 13.06
CA LEU A 159 -13.01 -14.12 12.30
C LEU A 159 -14.26 -14.13 13.19
N GLY A 160 -15.26 -13.35 12.85
CA GLY A 160 -16.58 -13.38 13.46
C GLY A 160 -17.62 -13.97 12.52
N GLU A 161 -18.84 -14.09 13.03
CA GLU A 161 -19.99 -14.70 12.34
C GLU A 161 -20.60 -13.80 11.24
N GLU A 162 -20.14 -12.57 11.11
CA GLU A 162 -20.74 -11.58 10.23
C GLU A 162 -19.84 -11.19 9.04
N THR A 163 -18.95 -12.08 8.61
CA THR A 163 -18.14 -11.87 7.41
C THR A 163 -18.92 -12.08 6.12
N TYR A 164 -18.40 -11.73 4.95
CA TYR A 164 -19.16 -11.75 3.71
C TYR A 164 -18.45 -12.53 2.60
N PHE A 165 -19.25 -13.30 1.85
CA PHE A 165 -18.83 -13.92 0.60
C PHE A 165 -19.51 -13.28 -0.61
N PRO A 166 -18.93 -13.39 -1.83
CA PRO A 166 -19.60 -12.96 -3.04
C PRO A 166 -20.78 -13.87 -3.38
N GLU A 167 -21.74 -13.36 -4.12
CA GLU A 167 -22.99 -14.04 -4.44
C GLU A 167 -22.77 -15.42 -5.08
N ALA A 168 -21.85 -15.53 -6.03
CA ALA A 168 -21.53 -16.78 -6.72
C ALA A 168 -21.08 -17.92 -5.79
N MET A 169 -20.57 -17.57 -4.60
CA MET A 169 -20.11 -18.53 -3.59
C MET A 169 -21.23 -18.96 -2.62
N HIS A 170 -22.42 -18.38 -2.69
CA HIS A 170 -23.58 -18.81 -1.90
C HIS A 170 -24.40 -19.94 -2.59
N ALA A 171 -24.18 -20.17 -3.87
CA ALA A 171 -24.81 -21.29 -4.58
C ALA A 171 -24.18 -22.63 -4.17
N ILE A 172 -24.96 -23.71 -4.22
CA ILE A 172 -24.51 -25.08 -3.97
C ILE A 172 -24.85 -25.92 -5.20
N PRO A 173 -23.88 -26.46 -5.95
CA PRO A 173 -22.45 -26.15 -5.84
C PRO A 173 -22.14 -24.70 -6.24
N PRO A 174 -21.01 -24.14 -5.77
CA PRO A 174 -20.56 -22.81 -6.20
C PRO A 174 -20.42 -22.72 -7.71
N LYS A 175 -20.71 -21.55 -8.27
CA LYS A 175 -20.66 -21.32 -9.73
C LYS A 175 -19.59 -20.27 -10.09
N PRO A 176 -18.29 -20.55 -9.85
CA PRO A 176 -17.24 -19.64 -10.26
C PRO A 176 -17.20 -19.57 -11.79
N SER A 177 -17.35 -18.37 -12.30
CA SER A 177 -17.23 -18.09 -13.73
C SER A 177 -16.58 -16.72 -13.94
N MET A 178 -16.05 -16.48 -15.13
CA MET A 178 -15.52 -15.16 -15.47
C MET A 178 -16.59 -14.06 -15.39
N ALA A 179 -17.85 -14.40 -15.72
CA ALA A 179 -18.99 -13.47 -15.60
C ALA A 179 -19.26 -13.12 -14.13
N ALA A 180 -19.39 -14.14 -13.26
CA ALA A 180 -19.61 -13.93 -11.83
C ALA A 180 -18.46 -13.20 -11.15
N ALA A 181 -17.21 -13.46 -11.55
CA ALA A 181 -16.04 -12.74 -11.04
C ALA A 181 -16.03 -11.26 -11.47
N ARG A 182 -16.51 -10.95 -12.68
CA ARG A 182 -16.70 -9.56 -13.12
C ARG A 182 -17.82 -8.87 -12.35
N GLU A 183 -18.92 -9.56 -12.12
CA GLU A 183 -20.05 -9.04 -11.34
C GLU A 183 -19.64 -8.73 -9.90
N GLU A 184 -18.91 -9.63 -9.23
CA GLU A 184 -18.30 -9.36 -7.93
C GLU A 184 -17.43 -8.08 -7.97
N ALA A 185 -16.52 -7.99 -8.94
CA ALA A 185 -15.62 -6.84 -9.08
C ALA A 185 -16.40 -5.53 -9.33
N GLU A 186 -17.44 -5.57 -10.19
CA GLU A 186 -18.33 -4.42 -10.44
C GLU A 186 -19.05 -3.99 -9.16
N GLN A 187 -19.68 -4.91 -8.50
CA GLN A 187 -20.47 -4.65 -7.29
C GLN A 187 -19.62 -3.96 -6.21
N VAL A 188 -18.44 -4.51 -5.92
CA VAL A 188 -17.58 -3.97 -4.84
C VAL A 188 -16.92 -2.65 -5.22
N MET A 189 -16.41 -2.53 -6.46
CA MET A 189 -15.73 -1.32 -6.90
C MET A 189 -16.71 -0.15 -7.10
N TYR A 190 -17.86 -0.42 -7.73
CA TYR A 190 -18.85 0.63 -7.95
C TYR A 190 -19.47 1.06 -6.62
N GLY A 191 -19.80 0.12 -5.72
CA GLY A 191 -20.32 0.47 -4.40
C GLY A 191 -19.36 1.34 -3.59
N ALA A 192 -18.05 1.04 -3.60
CA ALA A 192 -17.06 1.87 -2.93
C ALA A 192 -16.91 3.26 -3.59
N LEU A 193 -16.94 3.33 -4.92
CA LEU A 193 -16.81 4.59 -5.67
C LEU A 193 -18.05 5.47 -5.54
N ASP A 194 -19.24 4.90 -5.60
CA ASP A 194 -20.51 5.64 -5.44
C ASP A 194 -20.56 6.31 -4.07
N ASN A 195 -20.19 5.59 -3.01
CA ASN A 195 -20.07 6.14 -1.67
C ASN A 195 -19.01 7.26 -1.59
N LEU A 196 -17.83 7.04 -2.22
CA LEU A 196 -16.76 8.04 -2.23
C LEU A 196 -17.19 9.32 -2.93
N PHE A 197 -17.84 9.22 -4.09
CA PHE A 197 -18.32 10.39 -4.84
C PHE A 197 -19.45 11.11 -4.11
N SER A 198 -20.36 10.36 -3.47
CA SER A 198 -21.42 10.91 -2.62
C SER A 198 -20.85 11.69 -1.44
N ASN A 199 -19.84 11.14 -0.74
CA ASN A 199 -19.23 11.78 0.43
C ASN A 199 -18.42 13.02 0.08
N THR A 200 -17.78 13.04 -1.08
CA THR A 200 -16.84 14.12 -1.47
C THR A 200 -17.45 15.15 -2.42
N ASN A 201 -18.56 14.85 -3.05
CA ASN A 201 -19.17 15.65 -4.14
C ASN A 201 -18.18 15.96 -5.28
N VAL A 202 -17.15 15.14 -5.47
CA VAL A 202 -16.17 15.30 -6.54
C VAL A 202 -16.75 14.77 -7.84
N ASN A 203 -16.72 15.59 -8.90
CA ASN A 203 -17.16 15.14 -10.20
C ASN A 203 -16.18 14.09 -10.75
N PRO A 204 -16.65 12.90 -11.17
CA PRO A 204 -15.78 11.88 -11.75
C PRO A 204 -14.91 12.37 -12.91
N LYS A 205 -15.37 13.36 -13.70
CA LYS A 205 -14.60 13.96 -14.78
C LYS A 205 -13.40 14.78 -14.31
N ASP A 206 -13.35 15.19 -13.05
CA ASP A 206 -12.21 15.93 -12.48
C ASP A 206 -11.04 15.01 -12.07
N ILE A 207 -11.25 13.69 -12.09
CA ILE A 207 -10.22 12.71 -11.78
C ILE A 207 -9.23 12.63 -12.93
N GLY A 208 -7.95 12.82 -12.62
CA GLY A 208 -6.86 12.76 -13.59
C GLY A 208 -6.07 11.46 -13.57
N ILE A 209 -6.11 10.76 -12.44
CA ILE A 209 -5.32 9.57 -12.21
C ILE A 209 -6.23 8.50 -11.59
N LEU A 210 -6.21 7.31 -12.13
CA LEU A 210 -6.92 6.14 -11.60
C LEU A 210 -5.92 4.99 -11.44
N VAL A 211 -5.78 4.48 -10.24
CA VAL A 211 -4.95 3.31 -9.94
C VAL A 211 -5.84 2.24 -9.32
N VAL A 212 -6.01 1.13 -10.01
CA VAL A 212 -6.77 -0.02 -9.50
C VAL A 212 -5.79 -1.13 -9.16
N ASN A 213 -5.95 -1.76 -8.01
CA ASN A 213 -5.18 -2.93 -7.66
C ASN A 213 -6.10 -4.11 -7.30
N CYS A 214 -5.82 -5.23 -7.94
CA CYS A 214 -6.40 -6.55 -7.69
C CYS A 214 -5.34 -7.57 -8.10
N SER A 215 -4.90 -8.42 -7.18
CA SER A 215 -3.73 -9.25 -7.44
C SER A 215 -4.02 -10.43 -8.33
N LEU A 216 -5.14 -11.11 -8.12
CA LEU A 216 -5.44 -12.42 -8.69
C LEU A 216 -6.52 -12.40 -9.78
N PHE A 217 -7.11 -11.23 -10.08
CA PHE A 217 -8.10 -11.09 -11.14
C PHE A 217 -7.78 -9.91 -12.06
N ASN A 218 -7.25 -10.22 -13.25
CA ASN A 218 -6.80 -9.26 -14.24
C ASN A 218 -7.44 -9.52 -15.61
N PRO A 219 -8.75 -9.26 -15.75
CA PRO A 219 -9.49 -9.53 -16.99
C PRO A 219 -9.19 -8.53 -18.10
N THR A 220 -9.55 -8.87 -19.33
CA THR A 220 -9.63 -7.96 -20.48
C THR A 220 -11.10 -7.76 -20.88
N PRO A 221 -11.65 -6.53 -20.94
CA PRO A 221 -11.07 -5.26 -20.52
C PRO A 221 -10.71 -5.22 -19.04
N SER A 222 -9.75 -4.33 -18.69
CA SER A 222 -9.22 -4.22 -17.33
C SER A 222 -10.24 -3.63 -16.34
N LEU A 223 -10.02 -3.87 -15.03
CA LEU A 223 -10.85 -3.30 -13.97
C LEU A 223 -10.87 -1.76 -14.01
N SER A 224 -9.73 -1.12 -14.34
CA SER A 224 -9.71 0.34 -14.52
C SER A 224 -10.53 0.78 -15.73
N ALA A 225 -10.54 0.02 -16.84
CA ALA A 225 -11.37 0.32 -17.99
C ALA A 225 -12.87 0.20 -17.68
N MET A 226 -13.25 -0.75 -16.82
CA MET A 226 -14.64 -0.90 -16.33
C MET A 226 -15.09 0.36 -15.58
N ILE A 227 -14.25 0.90 -14.69
CA ILE A 227 -14.52 2.14 -13.95
C ILE A 227 -14.59 3.35 -14.90
N VAL A 228 -13.64 3.47 -15.83
CA VAL A 228 -13.66 4.54 -16.84
C VAL A 228 -14.96 4.52 -17.63
N ASN A 229 -15.42 3.33 -18.03
CA ASN A 229 -16.67 3.17 -18.77
C ASN A 229 -17.90 3.52 -17.91
N LYS A 230 -18.00 2.99 -16.71
CA LYS A 230 -19.15 3.21 -15.78
C LYS A 230 -19.36 4.69 -15.49
N TYR A 231 -18.30 5.39 -15.12
CA TYR A 231 -18.37 6.79 -14.66
C TYR A 231 -18.10 7.82 -15.76
N ARG A 232 -17.91 7.37 -17.01
CA ARG A 232 -17.61 8.24 -18.15
C ARG A 232 -16.48 9.22 -17.86
N LEU A 233 -15.38 8.68 -17.32
CA LEU A 233 -14.22 9.48 -16.96
C LEU A 233 -13.61 10.13 -18.20
N ARG A 234 -12.83 11.19 -18.01
CA ARG A 234 -12.25 11.95 -19.12
C ARG A 234 -11.31 11.12 -19.98
N GLY A 235 -11.27 11.35 -21.30
CA GLY A 235 -10.48 10.55 -22.24
C GLY A 235 -8.96 10.64 -22.08
N ASN A 236 -8.45 11.67 -21.39
CA ASN A 236 -7.02 11.84 -21.07
C ASN A 236 -6.66 11.39 -19.65
N ILE A 237 -7.50 10.59 -19.00
CA ILE A 237 -7.20 10.02 -17.69
C ILE A 237 -6.00 9.07 -17.76
N ARG A 238 -5.15 9.12 -16.75
CA ARG A 238 -4.04 8.17 -16.57
C ARG A 238 -4.54 7.01 -15.71
N SER A 239 -4.79 5.86 -16.34
CA SER A 239 -5.32 4.69 -15.67
C SER A 239 -4.28 3.58 -15.61
N TYR A 240 -4.20 2.90 -14.46
CA TYR A 240 -3.26 1.83 -14.17
C TYR A 240 -3.98 0.68 -13.48
N ASN A 241 -3.60 -0.56 -13.85
CA ASN A 241 -3.96 -1.76 -13.11
C ASN A 241 -2.70 -2.39 -12.52
N LEU A 242 -2.71 -2.65 -11.21
CA LEU A 242 -1.64 -3.35 -10.50
C LEU A 242 -2.09 -4.77 -10.22
N GLY A 243 -1.62 -5.71 -11.03
CA GLY A 243 -1.84 -7.15 -10.85
C GLY A 243 -0.64 -7.83 -10.17
N GLY A 244 -0.85 -8.96 -9.50
CA GLY A 244 0.23 -9.77 -8.92
C GLY A 244 1.03 -9.13 -7.79
N MET A 245 0.54 -8.02 -7.19
CA MET A 245 1.29 -7.26 -6.18
C MET A 245 1.05 -7.74 -4.74
N GLY A 246 0.06 -8.61 -4.52
CA GLY A 246 -0.33 -9.14 -3.21
C GLY A 246 -1.08 -8.13 -2.34
N CYS A 247 -1.36 -8.51 -1.08
CA CYS A 247 -2.19 -7.72 -0.17
C CYS A 247 -1.63 -6.33 0.17
N SER A 248 -0.31 -6.10 0.02
CA SER A 248 0.28 -4.77 0.21
C SER A 248 0.08 -3.82 -0.99
N ALA A 249 -0.63 -4.25 -2.03
CA ALA A 249 -0.88 -3.47 -3.25
C ALA A 249 -1.61 -2.16 -2.98
N GLY A 250 -2.43 -2.07 -1.93
CA GLY A 250 -3.09 -0.83 -1.53
C GLY A 250 -2.09 0.30 -1.21
N VAL A 251 -1.02 -0.01 -0.46
CA VAL A 251 0.05 0.97 -0.17
C VAL A 251 0.88 1.25 -1.41
N ILE A 252 1.15 0.23 -2.26
CA ILE A 252 1.88 0.42 -3.53
C ILE A 252 1.10 1.33 -4.48
N ALA A 253 -0.21 1.17 -4.54
CA ALA A 253 -1.09 1.99 -5.38
C ALA A 253 -1.11 3.45 -4.90
N VAL A 254 -1.12 3.69 -3.58
CA VAL A 254 -0.98 5.03 -3.00
C VAL A 254 0.39 5.62 -3.33
N ASP A 255 1.46 4.85 -3.27
CA ASP A 255 2.81 5.30 -3.62
C ASP A 255 2.90 5.72 -5.11
N LEU A 256 2.36 4.89 -6.00
CA LEU A 256 2.26 5.23 -7.44
C LEU A 256 1.43 6.50 -7.65
N ALA A 257 0.27 6.59 -7.01
CA ALA A 257 -0.59 7.78 -7.11
C ALA A 257 0.13 9.04 -6.58
N LYS A 258 0.86 8.93 -5.47
CA LYS A 258 1.72 10.00 -4.93
C LYS A 258 2.74 10.46 -5.97
N ASP A 259 3.48 9.54 -6.59
CA ASP A 259 4.50 9.88 -7.59
C ASP A 259 3.88 10.54 -8.84
N LEU A 260 2.74 10.03 -9.30
CA LEU A 260 1.98 10.64 -10.39
C LEU A 260 1.47 12.05 -10.04
N LEU A 261 1.09 12.28 -8.79
CA LEU A 261 0.69 13.60 -8.29
C LEU A 261 1.86 14.59 -8.20
N GLN A 262 3.13 14.13 -8.10
CA GLN A 262 4.30 15.02 -8.18
C GLN A 262 4.44 15.65 -9.56
N VAL A 263 4.17 14.88 -10.62
CA VAL A 263 4.34 15.33 -12.01
C VAL A 263 3.06 15.94 -12.63
N ASN A 264 1.90 15.70 -12.03
CA ASN A 264 0.62 16.23 -12.48
C ASN A 264 0.07 17.26 -11.50
N TRP A 265 -0.08 18.49 -11.95
CA TRP A 265 -0.50 19.60 -11.11
C TRP A 265 -2.02 19.66 -10.95
N ASN A 266 -2.46 20.11 -9.77
CA ASN A 266 -3.85 20.50 -9.50
C ASN A 266 -4.87 19.44 -9.93
N THR A 267 -4.62 18.18 -9.57
CA THR A 267 -5.45 17.05 -10.00
C THR A 267 -5.85 16.14 -8.83
N TYR A 268 -6.86 15.32 -9.08
CA TYR A 268 -7.27 14.23 -8.20
C TYR A 268 -6.71 12.89 -8.70
N ALA A 269 -6.34 12.04 -7.75
CA ALA A 269 -6.05 10.64 -8.00
C ALA A 269 -7.02 9.77 -7.19
N VAL A 270 -7.59 8.75 -7.83
CA VAL A 270 -8.41 7.74 -7.17
C VAL A 270 -7.65 6.43 -7.17
N VAL A 271 -7.53 5.83 -5.98
CA VAL A 271 -6.98 4.49 -5.79
C VAL A 271 -8.13 3.57 -5.40
N VAL A 272 -8.29 2.46 -6.13
CA VAL A 272 -9.29 1.41 -5.84
C VAL A 272 -8.56 0.12 -5.54
N SER A 273 -8.83 -0.43 -4.36
CA SER A 273 -8.18 -1.64 -3.87
C SER A 273 -9.22 -2.71 -3.60
N THR A 274 -9.07 -3.87 -4.23
CA THR A 274 -9.95 -5.01 -4.06
C THR A 274 -9.21 -6.33 -4.30
N GLU A 275 -9.86 -7.44 -4.01
CA GLU A 275 -9.47 -8.78 -4.44
C GLU A 275 -10.72 -9.52 -4.89
N ASN A 276 -10.58 -10.51 -5.77
CA ASN A 276 -11.68 -11.30 -6.29
C ASN A 276 -11.67 -12.67 -5.63
N ILE A 277 -12.74 -13.02 -4.94
CA ILE A 277 -12.88 -14.28 -4.24
C ILE A 277 -13.42 -15.35 -5.19
N THR A 278 -14.40 -15.02 -6.01
CA THR A 278 -15.09 -15.97 -6.92
C THR A 278 -14.11 -16.70 -7.83
N GLN A 279 -13.21 -15.97 -8.50
CA GLN A 279 -12.26 -16.58 -9.44
C GLN A 279 -11.14 -17.38 -8.74
N ASN A 280 -10.86 -17.07 -7.48
CA ASN A 280 -9.68 -17.57 -6.77
C ASN A 280 -10.01 -18.58 -5.67
N TRP A 281 -11.25 -19.03 -5.59
CA TRP A 281 -11.66 -20.07 -4.67
C TRP A 281 -11.02 -21.40 -5.05
N TYR A 282 -10.35 -22.05 -4.09
CA TYR A 282 -9.67 -23.31 -4.31
C TYR A 282 -10.58 -24.48 -3.97
N PHE A 283 -10.78 -25.39 -4.92
CA PHE A 283 -11.65 -26.58 -4.84
C PHE A 283 -10.84 -27.87 -4.67
N GLY A 284 -9.68 -27.84 -4.06
CA GLY A 284 -8.84 -29.01 -3.84
C GLY A 284 -8.59 -29.28 -2.35
N ASN A 285 -7.73 -30.27 -2.06
CA ASN A 285 -7.49 -30.79 -0.73
C ASN A 285 -6.08 -30.49 -0.18
N LYS A 286 -5.28 -29.63 -0.86
CA LYS A 286 -3.94 -29.21 -0.39
C LYS A 286 -4.09 -28.19 0.73
N LYS A 287 -3.76 -28.58 1.97
CA LYS A 287 -3.99 -27.78 3.20
C LYS A 287 -3.43 -26.37 3.13
N SER A 288 -2.24 -26.17 2.52
CA SER A 288 -1.64 -24.83 2.37
C SER A 288 -2.46 -23.89 1.50
N MET A 289 -3.29 -24.42 0.58
CA MET A 289 -4.16 -23.67 -0.33
C MET A 289 -5.59 -23.48 0.22
N LEU A 290 -5.97 -24.24 1.26
CA LEU A 290 -7.28 -24.09 1.92
C LEU A 290 -7.32 -22.89 2.88
N ILE A 291 -6.16 -22.46 3.40
CA ILE A 291 -6.09 -21.33 4.33
C ILE A 291 -6.69 -20.04 3.74
N PRO A 292 -6.39 -19.64 2.50
CA PRO A 292 -7.04 -18.49 1.87
C PRO A 292 -8.58 -18.59 1.83
N ASN A 293 -9.15 -19.73 1.51
CA ASN A 293 -10.61 -19.91 1.52
C ASN A 293 -11.22 -19.60 2.91
N CYS A 294 -10.52 -20.00 3.98
CA CYS A 294 -10.99 -19.76 5.34
C CYS A 294 -10.92 -18.28 5.74
N LEU A 295 -9.90 -17.53 5.27
CA LEU A 295 -9.58 -16.19 5.78
C LEU A 295 -10.04 -15.04 4.88
N PHE A 296 -9.99 -15.22 3.55
CA PHE A 296 -10.31 -14.15 2.61
C PHE A 296 -11.81 -13.91 2.50
N ARG A 297 -12.18 -12.65 2.42
CA ARG A 297 -13.55 -12.16 2.35
C ARG A 297 -13.67 -11.06 1.31
N VAL A 298 -14.89 -10.88 0.81
CA VAL A 298 -15.19 -9.86 -0.18
C VAL A 298 -15.09 -8.45 0.41
N GLY A 299 -14.44 -7.55 -0.31
CA GLY A 299 -14.31 -6.15 0.10
C GLY A 299 -13.58 -5.30 -0.93
N CYS A 300 -13.78 -4.00 -0.82
CA CYS A 300 -13.15 -3.00 -1.67
C CYS A 300 -13.01 -1.68 -0.92
N SER A 301 -11.99 -0.92 -1.26
CA SER A 301 -11.85 0.48 -0.83
C SER A 301 -11.57 1.38 -2.02
N ALA A 302 -12.14 2.57 -2.00
CA ALA A 302 -11.88 3.65 -2.93
C ALA A 302 -11.35 4.87 -2.16
N VAL A 303 -10.23 5.44 -2.60
CA VAL A 303 -9.46 6.45 -1.89
C VAL A 303 -9.23 7.65 -2.80
N LEU A 304 -9.61 8.85 -2.35
CA LEU A 304 -9.43 10.10 -3.08
C LEU A 304 -8.21 10.85 -2.56
N LEU A 305 -7.20 10.97 -3.41
CA LEU A 305 -5.99 11.75 -3.15
C LEU A 305 -6.00 13.03 -3.97
N SER A 306 -5.40 14.09 -3.42
CA SER A 306 -5.30 15.38 -4.07
C SER A 306 -3.94 16.05 -3.82
N ASN A 307 -3.45 16.80 -4.80
CA ASN A 307 -2.36 17.76 -4.62
C ASN A 307 -2.82 19.22 -4.74
N LYS A 308 -4.15 19.46 -4.76
CA LYS A 308 -4.74 20.79 -4.87
C LYS A 308 -4.63 21.54 -3.55
N ARG A 309 -4.12 22.77 -3.56
CA ARG A 309 -3.97 23.59 -2.34
C ARG A 309 -5.28 23.86 -1.61
N LYS A 310 -6.37 24.00 -2.37
CA LYS A 310 -7.72 24.25 -1.81
C LYS A 310 -8.19 23.10 -0.91
N ASP A 311 -7.82 21.85 -1.26
CA ASP A 311 -8.30 20.66 -0.56
C ASP A 311 -7.62 20.44 0.79
N ARG A 312 -6.51 21.17 1.08
CA ARG A 312 -5.82 21.09 2.38
C ARG A 312 -6.75 21.31 3.59
N ARG A 313 -7.78 22.15 3.44
CA ARG A 313 -8.71 22.47 4.54
C ARG A 313 -9.79 21.41 4.71
N GLN A 314 -10.10 20.68 3.65
CA GLN A 314 -11.16 19.64 3.63
C GLN A 314 -10.58 18.24 3.85
N ALA A 315 -9.32 18.03 3.51
CA ALA A 315 -8.67 16.73 3.61
C ALA A 315 -8.59 16.23 5.04
N LYS A 316 -8.84 14.95 5.22
CA LYS A 316 -8.70 14.26 6.50
C LYS A 316 -7.24 14.15 6.92
N TYR A 317 -6.38 13.74 5.98
CA TYR A 317 -4.97 13.47 6.27
C TYR A 317 -4.05 14.06 5.21
N ARG A 318 -2.78 14.22 5.61
CA ARG A 318 -1.65 14.48 4.71
C ARG A 318 -0.74 13.26 4.75
N LEU A 319 -0.29 12.82 3.59
CA LEU A 319 0.74 11.79 3.49
C LEU A 319 2.08 12.37 4.00
N VAL A 320 2.68 11.69 4.98
CA VAL A 320 3.97 12.06 5.55
C VAL A 320 5.07 11.32 4.81
N HIS A 321 4.99 9.99 4.78
CA HIS A 321 6.02 9.15 4.16
C HIS A 321 5.48 7.79 3.76
N ILE A 322 6.11 7.18 2.74
CA ILE A 322 5.90 5.78 2.36
C ILE A 322 7.24 5.07 2.31
N VAL A 323 7.30 3.87 2.87
CA VAL A 323 8.45 2.98 2.77
C VAL A 323 8.03 1.66 2.16
N ARG A 324 8.76 1.24 1.13
CA ARG A 324 8.58 -0.06 0.48
C ARG A 324 9.77 -0.95 0.78
N THR A 325 9.49 -2.17 1.24
CA THR A 325 10.48 -3.20 1.49
C THR A 325 10.13 -4.43 0.67
N HIS A 326 11.03 -4.88 -0.19
CA HIS A 326 10.86 -6.06 -1.04
C HIS A 326 11.91 -7.11 -0.70
N LYS A 327 11.46 -8.35 -0.39
CA LYS A 327 12.31 -9.50 -0.05
C LYS A 327 12.35 -10.55 -1.14
N GLY A 328 11.72 -10.32 -2.30
CA GLY A 328 11.57 -11.30 -3.37
C GLY A 328 12.87 -11.71 -4.09
N ALA A 329 14.00 -11.11 -3.74
CA ALA A 329 15.31 -11.59 -4.19
C ALA A 329 15.76 -12.86 -3.44
N ASP A 330 15.12 -13.18 -2.31
CA ASP A 330 15.31 -14.43 -1.58
C ASP A 330 14.25 -15.44 -2.03
N ASP A 331 14.69 -16.65 -2.43
CA ASP A 331 13.81 -17.68 -3.00
C ASP A 331 12.74 -18.15 -2.00
N LYS A 332 13.06 -18.22 -0.71
CA LYS A 332 12.10 -18.62 0.32
C LYS A 332 11.03 -17.54 0.51
N ALA A 333 11.45 -16.27 0.53
CA ALA A 333 10.53 -15.14 0.62
C ALA A 333 9.68 -15.02 -0.66
N PHE A 334 10.24 -15.27 -1.84
CA PHE A 334 9.50 -15.26 -3.09
C PHE A 334 8.39 -16.32 -3.11
N ARG A 335 8.69 -17.54 -2.62
CA ARG A 335 7.77 -18.69 -2.68
C ARG A 335 6.85 -18.81 -1.47
N CYS A 336 6.97 -17.97 -0.44
CA CYS A 336 6.18 -18.14 0.79
C CYS A 336 4.69 -17.88 0.63
N VAL A 337 4.29 -17.14 -0.40
CA VAL A 337 2.89 -16.98 -0.87
C VAL A 337 2.93 -17.13 -2.38
N TYR A 338 2.48 -18.27 -2.87
CA TYR A 338 2.68 -18.64 -4.27
C TYR A 338 1.44 -19.24 -4.90
N GLN A 339 1.03 -18.71 -6.07
CA GLN A 339 -0.06 -19.29 -6.86
C GLN A 339 0.49 -20.42 -7.72
N GLU A 340 -0.04 -21.62 -7.54
CA GLU A 340 0.38 -22.83 -8.25
C GLU A 340 -0.79 -23.80 -8.43
N GLN A 341 -0.57 -24.85 -9.19
CA GLN A 341 -1.50 -25.98 -9.28
C GLN A 341 -1.12 -27.08 -8.27
N ASP A 342 -2.12 -27.74 -7.72
CA ASP A 342 -1.93 -28.95 -6.93
C ASP A 342 -1.70 -30.17 -7.83
N ASP A 343 -1.54 -31.35 -7.21
CA ASP A 343 -1.29 -32.62 -7.92
C ASP A 343 -2.47 -33.07 -8.81
N GLN A 344 -3.64 -32.44 -8.63
CA GLN A 344 -4.84 -32.66 -9.45
C GLN A 344 -5.03 -31.59 -10.53
N GLY A 345 -4.09 -30.62 -10.65
CA GLY A 345 -4.17 -29.51 -11.59
C GLY A 345 -5.09 -28.37 -11.14
N LYS A 346 -5.61 -28.39 -9.90
CA LYS A 346 -6.45 -27.32 -9.37
C LYS A 346 -5.57 -26.15 -8.88
N THR A 347 -5.85 -24.96 -9.39
CA THR A 347 -5.09 -23.75 -9.05
C THR A 347 -5.50 -23.20 -7.69
N GLY A 348 -4.51 -22.86 -6.85
CA GLY A 348 -4.72 -22.23 -5.55
C GLY A 348 -3.53 -21.36 -5.14
N VAL A 349 -3.68 -20.63 -4.05
CA VAL A 349 -2.59 -19.84 -3.44
C VAL A 349 -2.05 -20.61 -2.24
N SER A 350 -0.83 -21.10 -2.36
CA SER A 350 -0.14 -21.84 -1.30
C SER A 350 0.54 -20.89 -0.32
N LEU A 351 0.35 -21.12 0.98
CA LEU A 351 1.02 -20.41 2.07
C LEU A 351 2.05 -21.32 2.73
N SER A 352 3.31 -20.89 2.75
CA SER A 352 4.40 -21.65 3.38
C SER A 352 4.39 -21.48 4.91
N LYS A 353 4.92 -22.48 5.63
CA LYS A 353 5.10 -22.43 7.08
C LYS A 353 6.09 -21.35 7.53
N GLU A 354 6.98 -20.94 6.64
CA GLU A 354 8.02 -19.93 6.90
C GLU A 354 7.48 -18.49 6.81
N LEU A 355 6.22 -18.32 6.39
CA LEU A 355 5.58 -17.02 6.16
C LEU A 355 5.76 -16.05 7.34
N MET A 356 5.55 -16.51 8.58
CA MET A 356 5.64 -15.65 9.77
C MET A 356 7.06 -15.16 10.04
N ALA A 357 8.07 -16.02 9.86
CA ALA A 357 9.48 -15.66 10.04
C ALA A 357 9.93 -14.65 8.96
N ILE A 358 9.51 -14.86 7.71
CA ILE A 358 9.78 -13.96 6.59
C ILE A 358 9.10 -12.61 6.81
N ALA A 359 7.85 -12.60 7.29
CA ALA A 359 7.12 -11.39 7.63
C ALA A 359 7.82 -10.59 8.72
N GLY A 360 8.28 -11.23 9.79
CA GLY A 360 9.06 -10.60 10.86
C GLY A 360 10.34 -9.95 10.35
N GLY A 361 11.10 -10.66 9.50
CA GLY A 361 12.31 -10.12 8.87
C GLY A 361 12.05 -8.94 7.92
N ALA A 362 10.95 -8.96 7.18
CA ALA A 362 10.54 -7.86 6.31
C ALA A 362 10.07 -6.64 7.12
N LEU A 363 9.30 -6.88 8.20
CA LEU A 363 8.85 -5.84 9.12
C LEU A 363 10.03 -5.13 9.79
N LYS A 364 10.99 -5.89 10.36
CA LYS A 364 12.21 -5.32 10.95
C LYS A 364 12.92 -4.39 9.96
N THR A 365 13.10 -4.84 8.70
CA THR A 365 13.73 -4.02 7.66
C THR A 365 12.92 -2.75 7.36
N ASN A 366 11.60 -2.86 7.28
CA ASN A 366 10.70 -1.74 6.98
C ASN A 366 10.75 -0.68 8.10
N ILE A 367 10.63 -1.09 9.37
CA ILE A 367 10.68 -0.21 10.53
C ILE A 367 12.02 0.50 10.63
N THR A 368 13.13 -0.22 10.47
CA THR A 368 14.48 0.37 10.49
C THR A 368 14.65 1.45 9.42
N THR A 369 13.94 1.33 8.29
CA THR A 369 13.96 2.33 7.22
C THR A 369 13.03 3.51 7.52
N LEU A 370 11.87 3.24 8.12
CA LEU A 370 10.83 4.24 8.38
C LEU A 370 11.17 5.15 9.59
N GLY A 371 11.70 4.56 10.67
CA GLY A 371 11.94 5.25 11.94
C GLY A 371 12.67 6.58 11.78
N PRO A 372 13.85 6.63 11.15
CA PRO A 372 14.63 7.88 10.98
C PRO A 372 13.92 8.98 10.19
N VAL A 373 12.87 8.63 9.43
CA VAL A 373 12.18 9.60 8.55
C VAL A 373 10.94 10.19 9.21
N VAL A 374 10.32 9.47 10.14
CA VAL A 374 9.03 9.87 10.73
C VAL A 374 9.13 10.25 12.21
N LEU A 375 10.15 9.79 12.91
CA LEU A 375 10.37 10.13 14.32
C LEU A 375 11.00 11.51 14.48
N PRO A 376 10.66 12.28 15.54
CA PRO A 376 11.39 13.48 15.92
C PRO A 376 12.87 13.19 16.19
N VAL A 377 13.75 14.19 15.98
CA VAL A 377 15.21 14.01 16.14
C VAL A 377 15.57 13.53 17.56
N SER A 378 14.85 14.00 18.58
CA SER A 378 15.00 13.54 19.97
C SER A 378 14.72 12.06 20.14
N GLU A 379 13.70 11.53 19.48
CA GLU A 379 13.33 10.12 19.51
C GLU A 379 14.24 9.26 18.62
N GLN A 380 14.79 9.83 17.55
CA GLN A 380 15.77 9.15 16.71
C GLN A 380 17.06 8.84 17.47
N LEU A 381 17.53 9.76 18.32
CA LEU A 381 18.69 9.57 19.18
C LEU A 381 18.48 8.46 20.22
N LEU A 382 17.29 8.39 20.79
CA LEU A 382 16.91 7.33 21.73
C LEU A 382 16.72 5.97 21.04
N ALA A 383 16.12 5.96 19.87
CA ALA A 383 15.86 4.74 19.09
C ALA A 383 17.13 4.10 18.50
N VAL A 384 18.19 4.89 18.31
CA VAL A 384 19.49 4.40 17.79
C VAL A 384 20.26 3.63 18.86
N ILE A 385 19.96 3.85 20.15
CA ILE A 385 20.85 3.35 21.22
C ILE A 385 20.42 2.00 21.78
N ASP A 386 19.12 1.63 21.91
CA ASP A 386 18.82 0.40 22.69
C ASP A 386 17.58 -0.44 22.38
N GLU A 387 16.60 -0.06 21.55
CA GLU A 387 15.32 -0.74 21.65
C GLU A 387 14.54 -1.14 20.38
N LEU A 388 15.02 -0.80 19.20
CA LEU A 388 14.45 -1.36 17.96
C LEU A 388 14.76 -2.87 17.80
N GLU A 389 15.63 -3.41 18.62
CA GLU A 389 15.93 -4.86 18.68
C GLU A 389 15.04 -5.64 19.66
N LYS A 390 14.51 -4.98 20.65
CA LYS A 390 13.61 -5.63 21.63
C LYS A 390 12.16 -5.30 21.29
N ASN A 391 11.53 -6.18 20.48
CA ASN A 391 10.08 -6.35 20.32
C ASN A 391 9.27 -5.06 20.46
N LEU A 392 8.67 -4.61 19.35
CA LEU A 392 7.60 -3.61 19.40
C LEU A 392 6.58 -4.07 20.46
N GLN A 393 6.69 -3.56 21.67
CA GLN A 393 5.74 -3.83 22.75
C GLN A 393 4.43 -3.09 22.44
N LEU A 394 3.70 -3.61 21.44
CA LEU A 394 2.41 -3.04 21.05
C LEU A 394 1.40 -3.33 22.15
N LEU A 395 0.83 -2.29 22.71
CA LEU A 395 -0.31 -2.41 23.62
C LEU A 395 -1.52 -2.98 22.85
N PRO A 396 -2.44 -3.68 23.51
CA PRO A 396 -3.65 -4.20 22.87
C PRO A 396 -4.42 -3.16 22.05
N VAL A 397 -4.43 -1.90 22.47
CA VAL A 397 -5.08 -0.79 21.77
C VAL A 397 -4.46 -0.48 20.39
N HIS A 398 -3.17 -0.76 20.21
CA HIS A 398 -2.47 -0.52 18.94
C HIS A 398 -2.85 -1.54 17.86
N VAL A 399 -3.21 -2.75 18.24
CA VAL A 399 -3.59 -3.85 17.33
C VAL A 399 -5.09 -4.09 17.28
N GLU A 400 -5.86 -3.36 18.09
CA GLU A 400 -7.31 -3.50 18.20
C GLU A 400 -8.00 -3.29 16.86
N ALA A 401 -7.64 -2.24 16.12
CA ALA A 401 -8.24 -1.95 14.81
C ALA A 401 -8.08 -3.13 13.84
N SER A 402 -6.89 -3.72 13.76
CA SER A 402 -6.63 -4.87 12.88
C SER A 402 -7.41 -6.12 13.34
N ARG A 403 -7.44 -6.40 14.65
CA ARG A 403 -8.19 -7.54 15.19
C ARG A 403 -9.68 -7.41 14.97
N MET A 404 -10.25 -6.23 15.24
CA MET A 404 -11.69 -5.99 15.09
C MET A 404 -12.09 -5.97 13.61
N THR A 405 -11.24 -5.44 12.74
CA THR A 405 -11.47 -5.48 11.29
C THR A 405 -11.45 -6.90 10.76
N LEU A 406 -10.48 -7.72 11.18
CA LEU A 406 -10.44 -9.14 10.83
C LEU A 406 -11.70 -9.87 11.32
N HIS A 407 -12.12 -9.61 12.55
CA HIS A 407 -13.32 -10.19 13.12
C HIS A 407 -14.59 -9.82 12.32
N ARG A 408 -14.76 -8.55 11.95
CA ARG A 408 -16.01 -8.08 11.32
C ARG A 408 -16.07 -8.29 9.81
N PHE A 409 -14.96 -8.10 9.11
CA PHE A 409 -14.89 -8.11 7.64
C PHE A 409 -14.03 -9.23 7.06
N GLY A 410 -13.25 -9.92 7.90
CA GLY A 410 -12.25 -10.88 7.44
C GLY A 410 -11.06 -10.22 6.74
N ASN A 411 -10.29 -11.03 6.02
CA ASN A 411 -9.19 -10.52 5.21
C ASN A 411 -9.70 -10.08 3.83
N THR A 412 -9.86 -8.78 3.63
CA THR A 412 -10.25 -8.19 2.35
C THR A 412 -9.04 -7.82 1.47
N SER A 413 -7.89 -8.49 1.69
CA SER A 413 -6.64 -8.29 0.96
C SER A 413 -6.13 -6.83 1.05
N SER A 414 -5.88 -6.19 -0.08
CA SER A 414 -5.28 -4.85 -0.16
C SER A 414 -6.18 -3.72 0.34
N SER A 415 -7.47 -3.96 0.53
CA SER A 415 -8.42 -2.98 1.06
C SER A 415 -8.52 -2.98 2.59
N SER A 416 -8.07 -4.04 3.29
CA SER A 416 -8.21 -4.20 4.76
C SER A 416 -7.72 -3.00 5.56
N ILE A 417 -6.58 -2.41 5.20
CA ILE A 417 -5.98 -1.26 5.90
C ILE A 417 -6.89 -0.02 5.93
N TRP A 418 -7.84 0.08 5.01
CA TRP A 418 -8.81 1.18 4.97
C TRP A 418 -9.99 0.92 5.87
N TYR A 419 -10.43 -0.34 6.01
CA TYR A 419 -11.42 -0.74 7.03
C TYR A 419 -10.88 -0.57 8.45
N GLU A 420 -9.57 -0.81 8.66
CA GLU A 420 -8.88 -0.55 9.92
C GLU A 420 -8.84 0.95 10.25
N LEU A 421 -8.52 1.78 9.25
CA LEU A 421 -8.55 3.24 9.42
C LEU A 421 -9.98 3.74 9.73
N ALA A 422 -10.99 3.18 9.05
CA ALA A 422 -12.38 3.50 9.32
C ALA A 422 -12.82 3.11 10.75
N TYR A 423 -12.28 2.01 11.30
CA TYR A 423 -12.48 1.63 12.70
C TYR A 423 -11.93 2.70 13.66
N ILE A 424 -10.68 3.12 13.42
CA ILE A 424 -10.00 4.14 14.25
C ILE A 424 -10.78 5.47 14.22
N GLU A 425 -11.28 5.86 13.04
CA GLU A 425 -12.11 7.06 12.87
C GLU A 425 -13.46 6.90 13.60
N ALA A 426 -14.12 5.75 13.43
CA ALA A 426 -15.41 5.47 14.08
C ALA A 426 -15.31 5.47 15.61
N LYS A 427 -14.15 5.08 16.16
CA LYS A 427 -13.84 5.19 17.60
C LYS A 427 -13.45 6.60 18.04
N GLY A 428 -13.44 7.59 17.15
CA GLY A 428 -13.10 8.98 17.47
C GLY A 428 -11.65 9.20 17.90
N ARG A 429 -10.72 8.29 17.52
CA ARG A 429 -9.32 8.30 17.99
C ARG A 429 -8.40 9.25 17.22
N MET A 430 -8.86 9.82 16.09
CA MET A 430 -8.03 10.64 15.21
C MET A 430 -8.26 12.13 15.43
N CYS A 431 -7.41 12.76 16.24
CA CYS A 431 -7.38 14.20 16.44
C CYS A 431 -6.35 14.88 15.53
N ARG A 432 -6.52 16.19 15.31
CA ARG A 432 -5.59 17.01 14.52
C ARG A 432 -4.15 16.85 15.02
N GLY A 433 -3.23 16.56 14.09
CA GLY A 433 -1.82 16.35 14.37
C GLY A 433 -1.44 14.91 14.68
N HIS A 434 -2.40 14.06 15.06
CA HIS A 434 -2.12 12.64 15.28
C HIS A 434 -1.60 11.99 13.98
N ARG A 435 -0.78 10.96 14.16
CA ARG A 435 -0.25 10.16 13.06
C ARG A 435 -0.81 8.75 13.13
N VAL A 436 -1.16 8.20 11.98
CA VAL A 436 -1.52 6.79 11.83
C VAL A 436 -0.52 6.13 10.89
N TRP A 437 -0.08 4.95 11.27
CA TRP A 437 0.84 4.13 10.50
C TRP A 437 0.11 2.90 9.99
N GLN A 438 -0.03 2.81 8.67
CA GLN A 438 -0.55 1.63 7.98
C GLN A 438 0.62 0.74 7.57
N ILE A 439 0.54 -0.55 7.90
CA ILE A 439 1.51 -1.58 7.53
C ILE A 439 0.77 -2.65 6.75
N ALA A 440 1.30 -3.02 5.60
CA ALA A 440 0.72 -4.05 4.76
C ALA A 440 1.78 -5.04 4.28
N PHE A 441 1.46 -6.33 4.36
CA PHE A 441 2.27 -7.41 3.83
C PHE A 441 1.68 -7.92 2.52
N GLY A 442 2.53 -8.40 1.62
CA GLY A 442 2.09 -8.94 0.34
C GLY A 442 3.03 -10.00 -0.21
N SER A 443 2.49 -10.82 -1.12
CA SER A 443 3.25 -11.86 -1.82
C SER A 443 4.50 -11.31 -2.52
N GLY A 444 5.48 -12.19 -2.71
CA GLY A 444 6.68 -11.93 -3.41
C GLY A 444 7.96 -11.52 -2.67
N PHE A 445 8.18 -11.43 -1.39
CA PHE A 445 7.43 -10.99 -0.24
C PHE A 445 7.68 -9.50 0.02
N LYS A 446 6.67 -8.75 0.40
CA LYS A 446 6.77 -7.30 0.59
C LYS A 446 6.23 -6.87 1.95
N CYS A 447 6.85 -5.84 2.54
CA CYS A 447 6.30 -5.09 3.67
C CYS A 447 6.32 -3.60 3.30
N ASN A 448 5.15 -3.00 3.22
CA ASN A 448 5.01 -1.60 2.81
C ASN A 448 4.29 -0.82 3.91
N SER A 449 4.76 0.40 4.15
CA SER A 449 4.24 1.29 5.18
C SER A 449 3.87 2.65 4.61
N ALA A 450 2.75 3.19 5.07
CA ALA A 450 2.35 4.57 4.83
C ALA A 450 2.07 5.27 6.16
N VAL A 451 2.60 6.47 6.34
CA VAL A 451 2.35 7.30 7.52
C VAL A 451 1.53 8.52 7.11
N TRP A 452 0.39 8.68 7.76
CA TRP A 452 -0.53 9.78 7.55
C TRP A 452 -0.60 10.67 8.77
N GLN A 453 -0.76 11.97 8.57
CA GLN A 453 -1.00 12.93 9.63
C GLN A 453 -2.39 13.54 9.49
N ALA A 454 -3.20 13.47 10.54
CA ALA A 454 -4.51 14.07 10.58
C ALA A 454 -4.41 15.60 10.52
N LEU A 455 -5.14 16.23 9.60
CA LEU A 455 -5.18 17.67 9.40
C LEU A 455 -6.27 18.35 10.23
N GLN A 456 -7.21 17.57 10.72
CA GLN A 456 -8.36 18.01 11.52
C GLN A 456 -8.73 16.92 12.53
N ASN A 457 -9.68 17.19 13.42
CA ASN A 457 -10.32 16.14 14.20
C ASN A 457 -11.22 15.36 13.25
N VAL A 458 -10.80 14.12 12.93
CA VAL A 458 -11.43 13.35 11.86
C VAL A 458 -12.72 12.75 12.37
N LYS A 459 -13.81 12.99 11.64
CA LYS A 459 -15.10 12.34 11.85
C LYS A 459 -15.23 11.16 10.87
N PRO A 460 -15.98 10.11 11.25
CA PRO A 460 -16.33 9.04 10.32
C PRO A 460 -16.97 9.61 9.05
N SER A 461 -16.67 9.04 7.90
CA SER A 461 -17.35 9.36 6.64
C SER A 461 -18.80 8.87 6.69
N HIS A 462 -19.69 9.54 5.97
CA HIS A 462 -20.99 8.97 5.66
C HIS A 462 -20.82 7.61 4.97
N HIS A 463 -21.69 6.66 5.25
CA HIS A 463 -21.57 5.29 4.76
C HIS A 463 -20.29 4.58 5.23
N SER A 464 -19.83 4.88 6.44
CA SER A 464 -18.75 4.13 7.08
C SER A 464 -19.15 2.65 7.20
N PRO A 465 -18.27 1.68 6.90
CA PRO A 465 -18.59 0.26 7.06
C PRO A 465 -18.88 -0.12 8.52
N TRP A 466 -18.51 0.74 9.48
CA TRP A 466 -18.70 0.57 10.92
C TRP A 466 -19.91 1.28 11.50
N GLU A 467 -20.65 2.06 10.72
CA GLU A 467 -21.71 2.99 11.18
C GLU A 467 -22.77 2.28 12.04
N ASP A 468 -23.16 1.06 11.68
CA ASP A 468 -24.23 0.30 12.35
C ASP A 468 -23.73 -0.66 13.44
N CYS A 469 -22.44 -0.82 13.65
CA CYS A 469 -21.91 -1.86 14.54
C CYS A 469 -20.76 -1.42 15.44
N ILE A 470 -20.27 -0.17 15.34
CA ILE A 470 -19.08 0.26 16.08
C ILE A 470 -19.25 0.16 17.60
N ASP A 471 -20.47 0.36 18.10
CA ASP A 471 -20.76 0.30 19.55
C ASP A 471 -20.65 -1.11 20.12
N ASN A 472 -20.76 -2.14 19.28
CA ASN A 472 -20.57 -3.54 19.66
C ASN A 472 -19.08 -3.95 19.75
N TYR A 473 -18.17 -3.07 19.39
CA TYR A 473 -16.72 -3.34 19.38
C TYR A 473 -15.98 -2.46 20.40
N PRO A 474 -14.84 -2.93 21.00
CA PRO A 474 -14.20 -4.20 20.72
C PRO A 474 -14.92 -5.41 21.33
N VAL A 475 -14.97 -6.51 20.61
CA VAL A 475 -15.41 -7.80 21.16
C VAL A 475 -14.24 -8.49 21.86
N LYS A 476 -14.55 -9.30 22.88
CA LYS A 476 -13.55 -10.17 23.51
C LYS A 476 -13.34 -11.37 22.59
N LEU A 477 -12.16 -11.45 21.98
CA LEU A 477 -11.77 -12.64 21.24
C LEU A 477 -11.46 -13.76 22.22
N ILE A 478 -12.05 -14.93 22.01
CA ILE A 478 -11.72 -16.14 22.75
C ILE A 478 -10.32 -16.55 22.29
N SER A 479 -9.36 -16.52 23.24
CA SER A 479 -7.94 -16.86 23.02
C SER A 479 -7.74 -18.36 22.92
#